data_7cd2e4c036b08f656032e0e6cb175baa
#
_entry.id   7cd2e4c036b08f656032e0e6cb175baa
#
_cell.length_a   1.000
_cell.length_b   1.000
_cell.length_c   1.000
_cell.angle_alpha   90.00
_cell.angle_beta   90.00
_cell.angle_gamma   90.00
#
_symmetry.space_group_name_H-M   'P 1'
#
loop_
_entity.id
_entity.type
_entity.pdbx_description
1 polymer ?
#
loop_
_entity_poly.entity_id
_entity_poly.type
_entity_poly.pdbx_seq_one_letter_code
_entity_poly.pdbx_strand_id
1 'polypeptide(L)'
;MNFRRTKIDWCTHTWNPVAGCLHGCDYCYARRIAQRFGPHATERFMADKDSGAVGILTEPEAPGCYTISHAVKLADNTGKYTRSTPYPMGFAPTLSAHLMSNPEKNITPARVFVCNMGDLFGEWVPDKWIETVFDACSRAPQHVYMFLTKNPARYLKLAQAGKLPRGDNFWYGTTITAPDQEYFYAEGYKTYLSIEPLLSAFSENDTGGALEMVDWVIV
;
A
#
# COMPACT_ATOMS: atom_id res chain seq x y z
N MET A 1 -5.66 -0.96 -11.84
CA MET A 1 -6.77 -0.45 -11.00
C MET A 1 -6.16 0.53 -10.02
N ASN A 2 -6.14 1.90 -10.36
CA ASN A 2 -5.04 2.49 -9.68
C ASN A 2 -4.98 3.99 -9.82
N PHE A 3 -5.44 4.72 -9.04
CA PHE A 3 -5.82 6.08 -8.86
C PHE A 3 -7.32 6.22 -9.12
N ARG A 4 -8.12 5.71 -8.19
CA ARG A 4 -9.58 5.66 -8.32
C ARG A 4 -10.24 6.34 -7.15
N ARG A 5 -11.36 6.98 -7.42
CA ARG A 5 -12.28 7.45 -6.37
C ARG A 5 -12.69 6.30 -5.46
N THR A 6 -12.78 6.58 -4.18
CA THR A 6 -13.15 5.62 -3.14
C THR A 6 -14.32 6.15 -2.32
N LYS A 7 -14.96 5.25 -1.56
CA LYS A 7 -15.99 5.57 -0.56
C LYS A 7 -15.40 5.62 0.87
N ILE A 8 -14.09 5.54 1.03
CA ILE A 8 -13.43 5.70 2.32
C ILE A 8 -13.54 7.18 2.71
N ASP A 9 -14.13 7.49 3.84
CA ASP A 9 -14.55 8.85 4.21
C ASP A 9 -13.39 9.84 4.36
N TRP A 10 -12.24 9.35 4.80
CA TRP A 10 -11.06 10.17 5.08
C TRP A 10 -10.11 10.37 3.88
N CYS A 11 -10.41 9.78 2.72
CA CYS A 11 -9.66 10.02 1.48
C CYS A 11 -10.59 10.07 0.28
N THR A 12 -10.13 10.66 -0.82
CA THR A 12 -10.93 10.79 -2.07
C THR A 12 -10.59 9.73 -3.10
N HIS A 13 -9.35 9.25 -3.07
CA HIS A 13 -8.80 8.28 -4.02
C HIS A 13 -7.95 7.23 -3.32
N THR A 14 -7.82 6.07 -3.95
CA THR A 14 -6.82 5.06 -3.61
C THR A 14 -5.86 4.84 -4.76
N TRP A 15 -4.60 4.56 -4.44
CA TRP A 15 -3.55 4.19 -5.39
C TRP A 15 -2.72 3.05 -4.81
N ASN A 16 -2.65 1.92 -5.53
CA ASN A 16 -2.01 0.70 -5.06
C ASN A 16 -0.85 0.30 -5.97
N PRO A 17 0.27 1.04 -5.94
CA PRO A 17 1.48 0.64 -6.66
C PRO A 17 2.11 -0.62 -6.06
N VAL A 18 1.96 -0.81 -4.76
CA VAL A 18 2.28 -2.06 -4.06
C VAL A 18 1.00 -2.62 -3.46
N ALA A 19 0.76 -3.90 -3.68
CA ALA A 19 -0.34 -4.66 -3.09
C ALA A 19 0.21 -5.94 -2.46
N GLY A 20 -0.54 -6.52 -1.50
CA GLY A 20 -0.09 -7.70 -0.76
C GLY A 20 0.64 -7.37 0.53
N CYS A 21 0.63 -8.33 1.46
CA CYS A 21 1.09 -8.10 2.83
C CYS A 21 1.34 -9.45 3.55
N LEU A 22 2.35 -9.49 4.43
CA LEU A 22 2.72 -10.67 5.20
C LEU A 22 2.42 -10.58 6.71
N HIS A 23 1.75 -9.51 7.19
CA HIS A 23 1.38 -9.39 8.63
C HIS A 23 0.50 -10.50 9.18
N GLY A 24 -0.25 -11.21 8.33
CA GLY A 24 -1.04 -12.36 8.77
C GLY A 24 -2.35 -12.03 9.51
N CYS A 25 -2.84 -10.80 9.52
CA CYS A 25 -4.05 -10.38 10.26
C CYS A 25 -5.28 -11.20 9.85
N ASP A 26 -6.02 -11.75 10.83
CA ASP A 26 -7.20 -12.61 10.60
C ASP A 26 -8.38 -11.81 10.01
N TYR A 27 -8.49 -10.54 10.37
CA TYR A 27 -9.55 -9.61 9.90
C TYR A 27 -9.25 -8.94 8.56
N CYS A 28 -8.16 -9.30 7.86
CA CYS A 28 -7.69 -8.59 6.67
C CYS A 28 -8.67 -8.65 5.49
N TYR A 29 -9.33 -7.53 5.19
CA TYR A 29 -10.24 -7.41 4.05
C TYR A 29 -9.47 -7.47 2.72
N ALA A 30 -8.26 -6.90 2.66
CA ALA A 30 -7.46 -6.83 1.45
C ALA A 30 -7.04 -8.23 0.97
N ARG A 31 -6.69 -9.12 1.90
CA ARG A 31 -6.39 -10.53 1.59
C ARG A 31 -7.59 -11.23 0.95
N ARG A 32 -8.80 -11.06 1.52
CA ARG A 32 -10.03 -11.65 0.98
C ARG A 32 -10.34 -11.14 -0.44
N ILE A 33 -10.13 -9.85 -0.68
CA ILE A 33 -10.30 -9.24 -2.00
C ILE A 33 -9.24 -9.79 -2.97
N ALA A 34 -7.97 -9.86 -2.58
CA ALA A 34 -6.90 -10.38 -3.43
C ALA A 34 -7.13 -11.85 -3.80
N GLN A 35 -7.60 -12.69 -2.86
CA GLN A 35 -7.97 -14.08 -3.12
C GLN A 35 -9.12 -14.18 -4.12
N ARG A 36 -10.16 -13.33 -4.00
CA ARG A 36 -11.32 -13.33 -4.90
C ARG A 36 -10.97 -12.91 -6.32
N PHE A 37 -10.05 -11.97 -6.50
CA PHE A 37 -9.70 -11.38 -7.79
C PHE A 37 -8.33 -11.83 -8.33
N GLY A 38 -7.61 -12.65 -7.58
CA GLY A 38 -6.41 -13.36 -8.04
C GLY A 38 -6.71 -14.44 -9.07
N PRO A 39 -5.70 -15.13 -9.60
CA PRO A 39 -5.86 -16.23 -10.52
C PRO A 39 -6.62 -17.38 -9.88
N HIS A 40 -7.54 -17.99 -10.64
CA HIS A 40 -8.22 -19.24 -10.27
C HIS A 40 -7.45 -20.45 -10.80
N ALA A 41 -7.70 -21.64 -10.22
CA ALA A 41 -7.00 -22.88 -10.61
C ALA A 41 -7.16 -23.26 -12.10
N THR A 42 -8.21 -22.78 -12.75
CA THR A 42 -8.48 -23.01 -14.18
C THR A 42 -7.91 -21.92 -15.10
N GLU A 43 -7.24 -20.91 -14.55
CA GLU A 43 -6.67 -19.80 -15.32
C GLU A 43 -5.15 -19.92 -15.41
N ARG A 44 -4.57 -19.44 -16.50
CA ARG A 44 -3.14 -19.37 -16.76
C ARG A 44 -2.73 -17.95 -17.08
N PHE A 45 -1.50 -17.59 -16.75
CA PHE A 45 -0.92 -16.32 -17.17
C PHE A 45 -0.72 -16.33 -18.69
N MET A 46 -1.13 -15.24 -19.33
CA MET A 46 -0.84 -15.02 -20.75
C MET A 46 0.51 -14.30 -20.87
N ALA A 47 1.37 -14.81 -21.75
CA ALA A 47 2.53 -14.09 -22.19
C ALA A 47 2.14 -12.84 -22.99
N ASP A 48 2.92 -11.80 -22.90
CA ASP A 48 2.83 -10.63 -23.77
C ASP A 48 3.17 -11.03 -25.21
N LYS A 49 2.39 -10.52 -26.17
CA LYS A 49 2.52 -10.93 -27.57
C LYS A 49 3.86 -10.50 -28.20
N ASP A 50 4.39 -9.38 -27.74
CA ASP A 50 5.58 -8.76 -28.32
C ASP A 50 6.87 -9.27 -27.65
N SER A 51 6.84 -9.46 -26.33
CA SER A 51 8.00 -9.91 -25.55
C SER A 51 8.03 -11.40 -25.24
N GLY A 52 6.91 -12.11 -25.39
CA GLY A 52 6.78 -13.52 -25.00
C GLY A 52 6.87 -13.76 -23.48
N ALA A 53 6.92 -12.70 -22.67
CA ALA A 53 7.08 -12.76 -21.22
C ALA A 53 5.76 -12.52 -20.50
N VAL A 54 5.61 -13.11 -19.31
CA VAL A 54 4.46 -12.85 -18.43
C VAL A 54 4.58 -11.50 -17.72
N GLY A 55 5.77 -10.92 -17.68
CA GLY A 55 6.05 -9.64 -17.03
C GLY A 55 6.03 -9.67 -15.51
N ILE A 56 6.19 -10.86 -14.92
CA ILE A 56 6.31 -11.05 -13.46
C ILE A 56 7.76 -11.43 -13.15
N LEU A 57 8.40 -10.67 -12.27
CA LEU A 57 9.76 -10.91 -11.79
C LEU A 57 9.73 -11.17 -10.29
N THR A 58 10.51 -12.13 -9.83
CA THR A 58 10.76 -12.36 -8.39
C THR A 58 11.86 -11.40 -7.94
N GLU A 59 11.68 -10.78 -6.78
CA GLU A 59 12.71 -9.93 -6.19
C GLU A 59 13.78 -10.80 -5.51
N PRO A 60 15.03 -10.79 -6.00
CA PRO A 60 16.07 -11.68 -5.47
C PRO A 60 16.47 -11.34 -4.02
N GLU A 61 16.37 -10.06 -3.63
CA GLU A 61 16.70 -9.58 -2.28
C GLU A 61 15.51 -9.69 -1.28
N ALA A 62 14.32 -10.04 -1.76
CA ALA A 62 13.10 -10.15 -0.96
C ALA A 62 12.29 -11.37 -1.43
N PRO A 63 12.65 -12.58 -1.02
CA PRO A 63 11.93 -13.80 -1.39
C PRO A 63 10.44 -13.71 -1.07
N GLY A 64 9.58 -14.10 -2.02
CA GLY A 64 8.13 -13.97 -1.89
C GLY A 64 7.58 -12.59 -2.27
N CYS A 65 8.42 -11.65 -2.69
CA CYS A 65 8.05 -10.37 -3.28
C CYS A 65 8.23 -10.42 -4.82
N TYR A 66 7.37 -9.69 -5.53
CA TYR A 66 7.32 -9.73 -6.99
C TYR A 66 7.19 -8.34 -7.59
N THR A 67 7.76 -8.13 -8.77
CA THR A 67 7.53 -6.92 -9.58
C THR A 67 6.82 -7.29 -10.87
N ILE A 68 5.80 -6.51 -11.24
CA ILE A 68 5.10 -6.63 -12.52
C ILE A 68 5.29 -5.37 -13.36
N SER A 69 5.70 -5.54 -14.62
CA SER A 69 5.98 -4.44 -15.57
C SER A 69 4.73 -3.93 -16.28
N HIS A 70 3.70 -4.75 -16.41
CA HIS A 70 2.42 -4.44 -17.07
C HIS A 70 1.26 -5.19 -16.42
N ALA A 71 0.02 -4.83 -16.80
CA ALA A 71 -1.17 -5.53 -16.29
C ALA A 71 -1.19 -6.99 -16.74
N VAL A 72 -1.17 -7.91 -15.78
CA VAL A 72 -1.14 -9.35 -16.06
C VAL A 72 -2.50 -9.83 -16.55
N LYS A 73 -2.49 -10.50 -17.71
CA LYS A 73 -3.66 -11.09 -18.35
C LYS A 73 -3.78 -12.56 -18.01
N LEU A 74 -5.00 -13.03 -17.87
CA LEU A 74 -5.32 -14.44 -17.63
C LEU A 74 -6.06 -15.03 -18.83
N ALA A 75 -5.82 -16.31 -19.07
CA ALA A 75 -6.52 -17.12 -20.05
C ALA A 75 -7.08 -18.39 -19.40
N ASP A 76 -8.11 -18.96 -20.00
CA ASP A 76 -8.64 -20.26 -19.66
C ASP A 76 -7.72 -21.41 -20.15
N ASN A 77 -8.10 -22.64 -19.90
CA ASN A 77 -7.33 -23.84 -20.31
C ASN A 77 -7.19 -23.98 -21.84
N THR A 78 -7.97 -23.28 -22.63
CA THR A 78 -7.87 -23.25 -24.09
C THR A 78 -6.93 -22.17 -24.60
N GLY A 79 -6.39 -21.32 -23.72
CA GLY A 79 -5.56 -20.18 -24.05
C GLY A 79 -6.35 -18.91 -24.42
N LYS A 80 -7.70 -18.92 -24.29
CA LYS A 80 -8.53 -17.75 -24.57
C LYS A 80 -8.48 -16.78 -23.39
N TYR A 81 -8.25 -15.49 -23.69
CA TYR A 81 -8.29 -14.41 -22.69
C TYR A 81 -9.60 -14.40 -21.92
N THR A 82 -9.50 -14.31 -20.59
CA THR A 82 -10.64 -14.18 -19.68
C THR A 82 -10.73 -12.80 -19.07
N ARG A 83 -9.68 -12.35 -18.42
CA ARG A 83 -9.60 -11.06 -17.71
C ARG A 83 -8.18 -10.66 -17.39
N SER A 84 -7.97 -9.42 -16.94
CA SER A 84 -6.76 -9.01 -16.28
C SER A 84 -6.92 -9.09 -14.76
N THR A 85 -5.85 -9.46 -14.05
CA THR A 85 -5.84 -9.48 -12.58
C THR A 85 -4.92 -8.41 -12.02
N PRO A 86 -5.38 -7.65 -11.01
CA PRO A 86 -4.51 -6.76 -10.25
C PRO A 86 -3.70 -7.50 -9.16
N TYR A 87 -3.97 -8.80 -8.93
CA TYR A 87 -3.34 -9.63 -7.91
C TYR A 87 -2.79 -10.93 -8.50
N PRO A 88 -1.82 -10.85 -9.44
CA PRO A 88 -1.33 -12.05 -10.13
C PRO A 88 -0.69 -13.06 -9.18
N MET A 89 -0.08 -12.57 -8.10
CA MET A 89 0.55 -13.40 -7.06
C MET A 89 -0.34 -13.55 -5.81
N GLY A 90 -1.67 -13.42 -5.97
CA GLY A 90 -2.62 -13.46 -4.85
C GLY A 90 -2.36 -12.30 -3.88
N PHE A 91 -2.08 -12.61 -2.62
CA PHE A 91 -1.78 -11.58 -1.59
C PHE A 91 -0.28 -11.50 -1.24
N ALA A 92 0.60 -12.09 -2.06
CA ALA A 92 2.04 -11.88 -1.93
C ALA A 92 2.38 -10.42 -2.32
N PRO A 93 3.33 -9.79 -1.61
CA PRO A 93 3.76 -8.42 -1.89
C PRO A 93 4.20 -8.26 -3.34
N THR A 94 3.58 -7.34 -4.06
CA THR A 94 3.78 -7.16 -5.50
C THR A 94 3.83 -5.68 -5.87
N LEU A 95 4.95 -5.23 -6.44
CA LEU A 95 5.11 -3.90 -7.02
C LEU A 95 4.57 -3.90 -8.45
N SER A 96 3.69 -2.97 -8.76
CA SER A 96 3.17 -2.73 -10.11
C SER A 96 3.87 -1.52 -10.75
N ALA A 97 5.03 -1.75 -11.39
CA ALA A 97 5.87 -0.68 -11.92
C ALA A 97 5.14 0.22 -12.93
N HIS A 98 4.25 -0.36 -13.75
CA HIS A 98 3.45 0.37 -14.74
C HIS A 98 2.45 1.37 -14.14
N LEU A 99 2.27 1.38 -12.82
CA LEU A 99 1.34 2.28 -12.13
C LEU A 99 2.01 3.54 -11.57
N MET A 100 3.34 3.64 -11.65
CA MET A 100 4.10 4.73 -11.05
C MET A 100 3.81 6.10 -11.66
N SER A 101 3.34 6.16 -12.91
CA SER A 101 2.93 7.42 -13.57
C SER A 101 1.47 7.82 -13.30
N ASN A 102 0.71 7.05 -12.52
CA ASN A 102 -0.70 7.34 -12.30
C ASN A 102 -0.98 8.64 -11.53
N PRO A 103 -0.21 8.99 -10.48
CA PRO A 103 -0.41 10.28 -9.82
C PRO A 103 -0.23 11.46 -10.77
N GLU A 104 0.81 11.45 -11.60
CA GLU A 104 1.11 12.53 -12.56
C GLU A 104 0.01 12.73 -13.60
N LYS A 105 -0.65 11.64 -14.02
CA LYS A 105 -1.76 11.67 -15.00
C LYS A 105 -3.05 12.28 -14.45
N ASN A 106 -3.16 12.40 -13.12
CA ASN A 106 -4.32 12.96 -12.44
C ASN A 106 -4.00 14.39 -12.00
N ILE A 107 -4.44 15.36 -12.78
CA ILE A 107 -4.15 16.78 -12.54
C ILE A 107 -5.00 17.40 -11.43
N THR A 108 -6.18 16.83 -11.15
CA THR A 108 -7.06 17.32 -10.09
C THR A 108 -6.51 16.92 -8.71
N PRO A 109 -6.30 17.89 -7.80
CA PRO A 109 -5.87 17.60 -6.44
C PRO A 109 -6.74 16.56 -5.75
N ALA A 110 -6.10 15.63 -5.06
CA ALA A 110 -6.78 14.53 -4.38
C ALA A 110 -6.08 14.17 -3.07
N ARG A 111 -6.85 13.67 -2.10
CA ARG A 111 -6.32 13.00 -0.92
C ARG A 111 -6.28 11.50 -1.21
N VAL A 112 -5.08 10.96 -1.32
CA VAL A 112 -4.81 9.63 -1.89
C VAL A 112 -4.35 8.68 -0.79
N PHE A 113 -5.13 7.64 -0.50
CA PHE A 113 -4.67 6.54 0.33
C PHE A 113 -3.78 5.60 -0.51
N VAL A 114 -2.50 5.59 -0.17
CA VAL A 114 -1.48 4.81 -0.88
C VAL A 114 -1.40 3.40 -0.30
N CYS A 115 -1.46 2.39 -1.17
CA CYS A 115 -1.31 0.98 -0.83
C CYS A 115 -2.36 0.44 0.16
N ASN A 116 -3.65 0.89 0.05
CA ASN A 116 -4.73 0.36 0.89
C ASN A 116 -4.97 -1.15 0.72
N MET A 117 -4.37 -1.78 -0.30
CA MET A 117 -4.44 -3.22 -0.57
C MET A 117 -3.15 -3.96 -0.15
N GLY A 118 -2.32 -3.36 0.71
CA GLY A 118 -1.08 -3.93 1.20
C GLY A 118 -0.49 -3.10 2.33
N ASP A 119 0.77 -3.36 2.66
CA ASP A 119 1.56 -2.50 3.56
C ASP A 119 2.91 -2.21 2.90
N LEU A 120 3.08 -0.95 2.45
CA LEU A 120 4.30 -0.47 1.79
C LEU A 120 5.52 -0.48 2.73
N PHE A 121 5.28 -0.41 4.03
CA PHE A 121 6.32 -0.31 5.06
C PHE A 121 6.52 -1.61 5.84
N GLY A 122 5.92 -2.71 5.38
CA GLY A 122 6.20 -4.03 5.91
C GLY A 122 7.70 -4.36 5.82
N GLU A 123 8.21 -5.13 6.78
CA GLU A 123 9.64 -5.45 6.89
C GLU A 123 10.21 -6.14 5.63
N TRP A 124 9.36 -6.94 4.96
CA TRP A 124 9.67 -7.66 3.72
C TRP A 124 9.78 -6.77 2.48
N VAL A 125 9.29 -5.51 2.54
CA VAL A 125 9.27 -4.62 1.37
C VAL A 125 10.66 -4.05 1.12
N PRO A 126 11.23 -4.19 -0.10
CA PRO A 126 12.51 -3.59 -0.45
C PRO A 126 12.50 -2.07 -0.31
N ASP A 127 13.57 -1.48 0.23
CA ASP A 127 13.72 -0.02 0.34
C ASP A 127 13.53 0.66 -1.02
N LYS A 128 14.03 0.06 -2.10
CA LYS A 128 13.89 0.57 -3.47
C LYS A 128 12.43 0.75 -3.91
N TRP A 129 11.51 -0.11 -3.43
CA TRP A 129 10.10 0.04 -3.75
C TRP A 129 9.51 1.28 -3.07
N ILE A 130 9.87 1.50 -1.80
CA ILE A 130 9.44 2.67 -1.03
C ILE A 130 9.95 3.95 -1.70
N GLU A 131 11.23 3.99 -2.05
CA GLU A 131 11.86 5.11 -2.75
C GLU A 131 11.16 5.38 -4.10
N THR A 132 10.88 4.34 -4.90
CA THR A 132 10.16 4.48 -6.18
C THR A 132 8.75 5.05 -6.01
N VAL A 133 8.04 4.66 -4.95
CA VAL A 133 6.71 5.20 -4.64
C VAL A 133 6.81 6.67 -4.21
N PHE A 134 7.76 7.03 -3.35
CA PHE A 134 7.98 8.42 -2.95
C PHE A 134 8.39 9.32 -4.12
N ASP A 135 9.23 8.82 -5.03
CA ASP A 135 9.58 9.55 -6.26
C ASP A 135 8.34 9.83 -7.12
N ALA A 136 7.44 8.85 -7.26
CA ALA A 136 6.19 9.04 -7.99
C ALA A 136 5.28 10.08 -7.31
N CYS A 137 5.21 10.08 -5.97
CA CYS A 137 4.47 11.09 -5.20
C CYS A 137 5.09 12.50 -5.38
N SER A 138 6.41 12.59 -5.35
CA SER A 138 7.14 13.86 -5.46
C SER A 138 6.98 14.51 -6.84
N ARG A 139 6.80 13.70 -7.90
CA ARG A 139 6.51 14.21 -9.25
C ARG A 139 5.07 14.70 -9.42
N ALA A 140 4.17 14.42 -8.47
CA ALA A 140 2.77 14.87 -8.50
C ALA A 140 2.39 15.57 -7.18
N PRO A 141 3.01 16.73 -6.87
CA PRO A 141 2.89 17.41 -5.57
C PRO A 141 1.50 18.02 -5.32
N GLN A 142 0.62 18.05 -6.33
CA GLN A 142 -0.76 18.53 -6.20
C GLN A 142 -1.64 17.63 -5.31
N HIS A 143 -1.22 16.39 -5.02
CA HIS A 143 -1.98 15.45 -4.19
C HIS A 143 -1.46 15.45 -2.75
N VAL A 144 -2.36 15.09 -1.81
CA VAL A 144 -1.99 14.71 -0.45
C VAL A 144 -1.94 13.18 -0.38
N TYR A 145 -0.82 12.64 0.03
CA TYR A 145 -0.56 11.21 0.11
C TYR A 145 -0.65 10.72 1.55
N MET A 146 -1.54 9.78 1.79
CA MET A 146 -1.76 9.18 3.09
C MET A 146 -1.24 7.75 3.08
N PHE A 147 -0.19 7.51 3.85
CA PHE A 147 0.42 6.20 4.03
C PHE A 147 -0.06 5.61 5.36
N LEU A 148 -0.29 4.30 5.40
CA LEU A 148 -0.72 3.60 6.60
C LEU A 148 0.06 2.29 6.74
N THR A 149 0.58 2.02 7.94
CA THR A 149 1.33 0.79 8.22
C THR A 149 1.01 0.23 9.60
N LYS A 150 1.27 -1.07 9.78
CA LYS A 150 1.35 -1.75 11.08
C LYS A 150 2.81 -1.91 11.57
N ASN A 151 3.77 -1.33 10.84
CA ASN A 151 5.20 -1.34 11.18
C ASN A 151 5.75 0.08 11.31
N PRO A 152 5.40 0.81 12.40
CA PRO A 152 5.86 2.20 12.61
C PRO A 152 7.39 2.33 12.72
N ALA A 153 8.08 1.28 13.14
CA ALA A 153 9.54 1.25 13.22
C ALA A 153 10.21 1.51 11.85
N ARG A 154 9.54 1.13 10.74
CA ARG A 154 10.06 1.41 9.39
C ARG A 154 10.05 2.91 9.08
N TYR A 155 9.01 3.65 9.49
CA TYR A 155 9.00 5.11 9.35
C TYR A 155 10.15 5.74 10.13
N LEU A 156 10.35 5.31 11.38
CA LEU A 156 11.43 5.83 12.22
C LEU A 156 12.79 5.60 11.58
N LYS A 157 13.04 4.38 11.07
CA LYS A 157 14.28 4.04 10.36
C LYS A 157 14.51 4.93 9.14
N LEU A 158 13.47 5.14 8.31
CA LEU A 158 13.55 5.99 7.13
C LEU A 158 13.74 7.47 7.49
N ALA A 159 13.08 7.96 8.54
CA ALA A 159 13.23 9.33 9.03
C ALA A 159 14.64 9.60 9.53
N GLN A 160 15.21 8.70 10.33
CA GLN A 160 16.59 8.79 10.83
C GLN A 160 17.62 8.76 9.68
N ALA A 161 17.35 8.00 8.63
CA ALA A 161 18.17 7.94 7.43
C ALA A 161 17.98 9.13 6.46
N GLY A 162 17.07 10.08 6.77
CA GLY A 162 16.72 11.20 5.88
C GLY A 162 16.00 10.77 4.60
N LYS A 163 15.43 9.57 4.57
CA LYS A 163 14.76 8.97 3.42
C LYS A 163 13.22 9.07 3.48
N LEU A 164 12.65 9.52 4.59
CA LEU A 164 11.22 9.76 4.73
C LEU A 164 10.90 11.19 4.27
N PRO A 165 10.13 11.41 3.19
CA PRO A 165 9.80 12.74 2.71
C PRO A 165 9.09 13.59 3.76
N ARG A 166 9.41 14.88 3.81
CA ARG A 166 8.73 15.89 4.62
C ARG A 166 7.86 16.77 3.74
N GLY A 167 6.83 17.35 4.30
CA GLY A 167 5.93 18.27 3.61
C GLY A 167 4.48 18.05 3.99
N ASP A 168 3.65 19.07 3.83
CA ASP A 168 2.24 19.05 4.22
C ASP A 168 1.39 18.06 3.40
N ASN A 169 1.93 17.61 2.28
CA ASN A 169 1.28 16.65 1.39
C ASN A 169 1.68 15.18 1.65
N PHE A 170 2.54 14.88 2.65
CA PHE A 170 2.90 13.54 3.08
C PHE A 170 2.41 13.28 4.50
N TRP A 171 1.50 12.32 4.66
CA TRP A 171 0.91 11.93 5.93
C TRP A 171 1.23 10.49 6.26
N TYR A 172 1.74 10.25 7.46
CA TYR A 172 2.23 8.95 7.91
C TYR A 172 1.37 8.40 9.04
N GLY A 173 0.56 7.41 8.72
CA GLY A 173 -0.37 6.78 9.65
C GLY A 173 0.16 5.48 10.23
N THR A 174 -0.19 5.21 11.47
CA THR A 174 -0.02 3.91 12.09
C THR A 174 -1.38 3.30 12.40
N THR A 175 -1.58 2.04 12.00
CA THR A 175 -2.73 1.27 12.46
C THR A 175 -2.43 0.70 13.83
N ILE A 176 -3.26 1.05 14.81
CA ILE A 176 -3.27 0.42 16.12
C ILE A 176 -4.64 -0.20 16.38
N THR A 177 -4.71 -1.24 17.20
CA THR A 177 -5.94 -1.96 17.55
C THR A 177 -6.15 -2.02 19.07
N ALA A 178 -5.14 -1.58 19.82
CA ALA A 178 -5.09 -1.51 21.27
C ALA A 178 -4.19 -0.34 21.72
N PRO A 179 -4.38 0.20 22.94
CA PRO A 179 -3.71 1.42 23.41
C PRO A 179 -2.20 1.28 23.64
N ASP A 180 -1.72 0.07 23.88
CA ASP A 180 -0.32 -0.23 24.20
C ASP A 180 0.58 -0.47 22.97
N GLN A 181 0.03 -0.31 21.76
CA GLN A 181 0.77 -0.52 20.53
C GLN A 181 1.62 0.70 20.16
N GLU A 182 2.81 0.43 19.61
CA GLU A 182 3.70 1.45 19.11
C GLU A 182 3.10 2.18 17.90
N TYR A 183 3.39 3.47 17.79
CA TYR A 183 3.00 4.31 16.66
C TYR A 183 4.13 5.26 16.28
N PHE A 184 4.05 5.80 15.06
CA PHE A 184 5.03 6.78 14.58
C PHE A 184 4.58 8.20 14.91
N TYR A 185 5.47 8.90 15.59
CA TYR A 185 5.42 10.35 15.77
C TYR A 185 6.85 10.91 15.66
N ALA A 186 7.00 12.00 14.93
CA ALA A 186 8.27 12.74 14.88
C ALA A 186 8.00 14.20 14.48
N GLU A 187 8.72 15.14 15.09
CA GLU A 187 8.61 16.56 14.78
C GLU A 187 8.90 16.84 13.30
N GLY A 188 8.05 17.67 12.68
CA GLY A 188 8.17 18.03 11.27
C GLY A 188 7.60 17.01 10.29
N TYR A 189 6.88 16.00 10.79
CA TYR A 189 6.07 15.07 9.97
C TYR A 189 4.60 15.21 10.31
N LYS A 190 3.73 15.09 9.29
CA LYS A 190 2.30 14.95 9.49
C LYS A 190 1.96 13.51 9.82
N THR A 191 1.37 13.27 11.00
CA THR A 191 1.13 11.93 11.51
C THR A 191 -0.33 11.70 11.86
N TYR A 192 -0.80 10.45 11.76
CA TYR A 192 -2.15 10.08 12.17
C TYR A 192 -2.23 8.64 12.68
N LEU A 193 -3.27 8.36 13.46
CA LEU A 193 -3.63 7.02 13.90
C LEU A 193 -4.89 6.54 13.18
N SER A 194 -4.90 5.26 12.79
CA SER A 194 -6.11 4.54 12.40
C SER A 194 -6.36 3.43 13.43
N ILE A 195 -7.43 3.56 14.20
CA ILE A 195 -7.81 2.59 15.23
C ILE A 195 -8.83 1.62 14.63
N GLU A 196 -8.39 0.82 13.68
CA GLU A 196 -9.23 -0.10 12.91
C GLU A 196 -8.58 -1.48 12.71
N PRO A 197 -9.24 -2.56 13.17
CA PRO A 197 -10.41 -2.58 14.05
C PRO A 197 -10.05 -2.23 15.49
N LEU A 198 -11.01 -1.66 16.22
CA LEU A 198 -10.89 -1.46 17.67
C LEU A 198 -11.07 -2.83 18.35
N LEU A 199 -9.98 -3.43 18.85
CA LEU A 199 -10.00 -4.75 19.52
C LEU A 199 -9.94 -4.66 21.04
N SER A 200 -9.48 -3.55 21.60
CA SER A 200 -9.49 -3.27 23.03
C SER A 200 -10.00 -1.88 23.32
N ALA A 201 -10.62 -1.69 24.49
CA ALA A 201 -11.06 -0.37 24.94
C ALA A 201 -9.84 0.53 25.23
N PHE A 202 -9.96 1.80 24.89
CA PHE A 202 -9.05 2.85 25.31
C PHE A 202 -9.65 3.52 26.54
N SER A 203 -8.91 3.56 27.64
CA SER A 203 -9.28 4.32 28.85
C SER A 203 -8.79 5.76 28.76
N GLU A 204 -9.29 6.63 29.62
CA GLU A 204 -8.81 8.02 29.72
C GLU A 204 -7.30 8.09 30.02
N ASN A 205 -6.77 7.10 30.76
CA ASN A 205 -5.34 7.02 31.08
C ASN A 205 -4.47 6.56 29.91
N ASP A 206 -5.03 5.75 29.00
CA ASP A 206 -4.32 5.23 27.82
C ASP A 206 -4.21 6.27 26.71
N THR A 207 -5.16 7.23 26.67
CA THR A 207 -5.21 8.27 25.64
C THR A 207 -4.31 9.47 25.93
N GLY A 208 -3.84 9.63 27.16
CA GLY A 208 -3.09 10.80 27.65
C GLY A 208 -1.69 11.03 27.06
N GLY A 209 -1.41 10.51 25.88
CA GLY A 209 -0.12 10.72 25.20
C GLY A 209 -0.22 10.53 23.70
N ALA A 210 -0.71 9.38 23.27
CA ALA A 210 -0.70 9.00 21.84
C ALA A 210 -1.64 9.86 20.99
N LEU A 211 -2.85 10.12 21.49
CA LEU A 211 -3.87 10.85 20.72
C LEU A 211 -3.60 12.37 20.66
N GLU A 212 -2.86 12.90 21.64
CA GLU A 212 -2.49 14.32 21.68
C GLU A 212 -1.28 14.65 20.80
N MET A 213 -0.46 13.65 20.51
CA MET A 213 0.79 13.84 19.77
C MET A 213 0.60 13.82 18.25
N VAL A 214 -0.43 13.18 17.74
CA VAL A 214 -0.68 13.06 16.31
C VAL A 214 -1.61 14.15 15.77
N ASP A 215 -1.48 14.49 14.48
CA ASP A 215 -2.31 15.53 13.86
C ASP A 215 -3.76 15.06 13.61
N TRP A 216 -4.02 13.75 13.55
CA TRP A 216 -5.35 13.21 13.27
C TRP A 216 -5.53 11.78 13.79
N VAL A 217 -6.77 11.46 14.19
CA VAL A 217 -7.18 10.11 14.60
C VAL A 217 -8.42 9.69 13.80
N ILE A 218 -8.39 8.47 13.29
CA ILE A 218 -9.48 7.79 12.58
C ILE A 218 -9.93 6.62 13.45
N VAL A 219 -11.24 6.52 13.73
CA VAL A 219 -11.86 5.44 14.54
C VAL A 219 -12.99 4.83 13.75
#